data_1452b9982bfaa5c6de605e1a5c58ba88
#
_entry.id   1452b9982bfaa5c6de605e1a5c58ba88
#
_cell.length_a   1.000
_cell.length_b   1.000
_cell.length_c   1.000
_cell.angle_alpha   90.00
_cell.angle_beta   90.00
_cell.angle_gamma   90.00
#
_symmetry.space_group_name_H-M   'P 1'
#
loop_
_entity.id
_entity.type
_entity.pdbx_description
1 polymer ?
#
loop_
_entity_poly.entity_id
_entity_poly.type
_entity_poly.pdbx_seq_one_letter_code
_entity_poly.pdbx_strand_id
1 'polypeptide(L)'
;MVKKIIGRSYIWLILILMYLPVLVLIAFSFTESVNIGQWAGFSFNLFPRLFKSREIMIALGNTVLLAVISAVVSTVIGTLGAIGAYYSKRRMRNALDLATQIPVVNAEIVVAFSLTVMFVFLGKIFKAMGGDSYIFSFWTLLIGHCCLSLPFVYISVKPKLQQMDPSLYEAALDLGASPTQALFKVIVPEIMPGVMSGFLLSITLSLDDFIVTAFTRGSGLLSGSKNIETLSTLVQAKIKKGPIPPEMRALTTILFVAVIAAVICITLYRRHQDKKTNLAKRRVG
;
A
#
# COMPACT_ATOMS: atom_id res chain seq x y z
N MET A 1 -5.58 42.13 1.55
CA MET A 1 -5.18 41.52 0.28
C MET A 1 -3.77 40.91 0.32
N VAL A 2 -2.75 41.66 0.76
CA VAL A 2 -1.33 41.22 0.79
C VAL A 2 -1.12 39.89 1.54
N LYS A 3 -1.68 39.70 2.75
CA LYS A 3 -1.57 38.45 3.53
C LYS A 3 -2.13 37.21 2.79
N LYS A 4 -3.20 37.38 1.99
CA LYS A 4 -3.76 36.24 1.20
C LYS A 4 -2.88 35.89 -0.01
N ILE A 5 -2.23 36.91 -0.61
CA ILE A 5 -1.30 36.72 -1.74
C ILE A 5 -0.05 36.04 -1.24
N ILE A 6 0.57 36.52 -0.15
CA ILE A 6 1.74 35.92 0.48
C ILE A 6 1.46 34.46 0.90
N GLY A 7 0.32 34.19 1.55
CA GLY A 7 -0.05 32.83 1.94
C GLY A 7 -0.22 31.88 0.74
N ARG A 8 -0.82 32.35 -0.36
CA ARG A 8 -0.97 31.56 -1.58
C ARG A 8 0.36 31.31 -2.28
N SER A 9 1.22 32.34 -2.36
CA SER A 9 2.56 32.20 -2.94
C SER A 9 3.44 31.25 -2.14
N TYR A 10 3.35 31.26 -0.81
CA TYR A 10 4.07 30.34 0.06
C TYR A 10 3.65 28.88 -0.15
N ILE A 11 2.34 28.63 -0.28
CA ILE A 11 1.84 27.28 -0.57
C ILE A 11 2.36 26.79 -1.93
N TRP A 12 2.32 27.62 -2.97
CA TRP A 12 2.84 27.27 -4.28
C TRP A 12 4.34 27.02 -4.27
N LEU A 13 5.11 27.84 -3.52
CA LEU A 13 6.55 27.63 -3.35
C LEU A 13 6.87 26.28 -2.73
N ILE A 14 6.16 25.90 -1.64
CA ILE A 14 6.35 24.60 -1.00
C ILE A 14 6.00 23.46 -1.96
N LEU A 15 4.88 23.55 -2.67
CA LEU A 15 4.48 22.53 -3.63
C LEU A 15 5.52 22.36 -4.74
N ILE A 16 6.00 23.46 -5.33
CA ILE A 16 7.06 23.40 -6.35
C ILE A 16 8.31 22.75 -5.78
N LEU A 17 8.75 23.14 -4.59
CA LEU A 17 9.96 22.62 -3.96
C LEU A 17 9.83 21.11 -3.65
N MET A 18 8.65 20.63 -3.23
CA MET A 18 8.39 19.20 -2.98
C MET A 18 8.40 18.38 -4.26
N TYR A 19 7.83 18.90 -5.35
CA TYR A 19 7.74 18.15 -6.61
C TYR A 19 8.96 18.34 -7.52
N LEU A 20 9.82 19.34 -7.25
CA LEU A 20 11.00 19.65 -8.06
C LEU A 20 11.90 18.42 -8.30
N PRO A 21 12.28 17.60 -7.30
CA PRO A 21 13.10 16.42 -7.55
C PRO A 21 12.47 15.42 -8.52
N VAL A 22 11.15 15.23 -8.41
CA VAL A 22 10.41 14.33 -9.30
C VAL A 22 10.34 14.89 -10.71
N LEU A 23 10.09 16.20 -10.85
CA LEU A 23 10.08 16.88 -12.15
C LEU A 23 11.44 16.81 -12.84
N VAL A 24 12.53 16.95 -12.09
CA VAL A 24 13.89 16.76 -12.60
C VAL A 24 14.08 15.33 -13.12
N LEU A 25 13.68 14.30 -12.36
CA LEU A 25 13.76 12.90 -12.81
C LEU A 25 12.93 12.68 -14.08
N ILE A 26 11.72 13.26 -14.16
CA ILE A 26 10.89 13.20 -15.36
C ILE A 26 11.59 13.84 -16.54
N ALA A 27 12.15 15.05 -16.40
CA ALA A 27 12.90 15.70 -17.47
C ALA A 27 14.06 14.83 -17.94
N PHE A 28 14.84 14.29 -17.01
CA PHE A 28 15.97 13.39 -17.33
C PHE A 28 15.56 11.99 -17.82
N SER A 29 14.28 11.61 -17.80
CA SER A 29 13.79 10.39 -18.44
C SER A 29 13.76 10.47 -19.96
N PHE A 30 13.85 11.69 -20.51
CA PHE A 30 13.89 11.96 -21.94
C PHE A 30 15.30 12.19 -22.48
N THR A 31 16.34 11.80 -21.74
CA THR A 31 17.72 11.84 -22.20
C THR A 31 18.45 10.53 -21.89
N GLU A 32 19.32 10.07 -22.82
CA GLU A 32 20.07 8.81 -22.66
C GLU A 32 21.32 8.92 -21.80
N SER A 33 21.64 10.11 -21.26
CA SER A 33 22.86 10.27 -20.46
C SER A 33 22.80 9.37 -19.21
N VAL A 34 23.91 8.75 -18.85
CA VAL A 34 24.05 7.93 -17.65
C VAL A 34 24.00 8.82 -16.40
N ASN A 35 24.65 9.97 -16.46
CA ASN A 35 24.77 10.90 -15.33
C ASN A 35 23.61 11.93 -15.32
N ILE A 36 22.96 12.09 -14.18
CA ILE A 36 22.03 13.19 -13.96
C ILE A 36 22.82 14.49 -13.94
N GLY A 37 22.34 15.50 -14.71
CA GLY A 37 23.02 16.79 -14.86
C GLY A 37 23.73 16.97 -16.21
N GLN A 38 23.90 15.92 -16.99
CA GLN A 38 24.38 15.99 -18.38
C GLN A 38 23.21 15.72 -19.34
N TRP A 39 22.93 16.67 -20.22
CA TRP A 39 21.88 16.52 -21.22
C TRP A 39 22.50 16.07 -22.56
N ALA A 40 22.21 14.82 -22.95
CA ALA A 40 22.74 14.22 -24.19
C ALA A 40 21.75 14.27 -25.39
N GLY A 41 20.82 15.23 -25.35
CA GLY A 41 19.76 15.34 -26.35
C GLY A 41 18.44 14.68 -25.91
N PHE A 42 17.36 14.97 -26.66
CA PHE A 42 16.03 14.45 -26.38
C PHE A 42 15.86 13.06 -27.03
N SER A 43 15.48 12.06 -26.23
CA SER A 43 15.29 10.69 -26.69
C SER A 43 14.18 9.97 -25.91
N PHE A 44 13.38 9.16 -26.59
CA PHE A 44 12.42 8.24 -25.99
C PHE A 44 12.95 6.83 -25.76
N ASN A 45 14.20 6.53 -26.12
CA ASN A 45 14.73 5.17 -26.15
C ASN A 45 14.78 4.49 -24.77
N LEU A 46 14.74 5.23 -23.67
CA LEU A 46 14.70 4.66 -22.32
C LEU A 46 13.43 3.87 -22.05
N PHE A 47 12.30 4.29 -22.61
CA PHE A 47 11.01 3.61 -22.43
C PHE A 47 10.98 2.21 -23.07
N PRO A 48 11.34 1.99 -24.34
CA PRO A 48 11.46 0.64 -24.89
C PRO A 48 12.51 -0.21 -24.19
N ARG A 49 13.65 0.36 -23.77
CA ARG A 49 14.69 -0.35 -23.02
C ARG A 49 14.18 -0.83 -21.66
N LEU A 50 13.40 -0.01 -20.96
CA LEU A 50 12.74 -0.39 -19.70
C LEU A 50 11.93 -1.68 -19.86
N PHE A 51 11.04 -1.74 -20.87
CA PHE A 51 10.19 -2.91 -21.10
C PHE A 51 10.97 -4.14 -21.58
N LYS A 52 12.15 -3.96 -22.17
CA LYS A 52 13.07 -5.06 -22.54
C LYS A 52 13.90 -5.55 -21.35
N SER A 53 14.02 -4.79 -20.29
CA SER A 53 14.78 -5.19 -19.10
C SER A 53 14.00 -6.23 -18.29
N ARG A 54 14.37 -7.50 -18.46
CA ARG A 54 13.75 -8.62 -17.76
C ARG A 54 13.82 -8.47 -16.23
N GLU A 55 14.94 -7.97 -15.73
CA GLU A 55 15.18 -7.76 -14.29
C GLU A 55 14.16 -6.76 -13.70
N ILE A 56 13.98 -5.62 -14.36
CA ILE A 56 13.02 -4.58 -13.90
C ILE A 56 11.58 -5.07 -14.02
N MET A 57 11.23 -5.77 -15.10
CA MET A 57 9.87 -6.29 -15.29
C MET A 57 9.51 -7.37 -14.27
N ILE A 58 10.45 -8.25 -13.92
CA ILE A 58 10.24 -9.25 -12.86
C ILE A 58 10.09 -8.57 -11.51
N ALA A 59 10.95 -7.61 -11.16
CA ALA A 59 10.86 -6.87 -9.90
C ALA A 59 9.55 -6.10 -9.79
N LEU A 60 9.10 -5.44 -10.87
CA LEU A 60 7.81 -4.76 -10.93
C LEU A 60 6.65 -5.73 -10.75
N GLY A 61 6.67 -6.87 -11.46
CA GLY A 61 5.66 -7.92 -11.34
C GLY A 61 5.56 -8.48 -9.91
N ASN A 62 6.71 -8.78 -9.29
CA ASN A 62 6.77 -9.24 -7.90
C ASN A 62 6.19 -8.18 -6.94
N THR A 63 6.54 -6.90 -7.13
CA THR A 63 6.06 -5.79 -6.30
C THR A 63 4.54 -5.66 -6.36
N VAL A 64 3.98 -5.64 -7.58
CA VAL A 64 2.53 -5.51 -7.78
C VAL A 64 1.79 -6.73 -7.23
N LEU A 65 2.28 -7.95 -7.53
CA LEU A 65 1.68 -9.19 -7.04
C LEU A 65 1.66 -9.23 -5.52
N LEU A 66 2.79 -8.93 -4.89
CA LEU A 66 2.91 -8.88 -3.43
C LEU A 66 1.97 -7.83 -2.84
N ALA A 67 1.95 -6.61 -3.40
CA ALA A 67 1.11 -5.52 -2.91
C ALA A 67 -0.38 -5.87 -2.98
N VAL A 68 -0.83 -6.47 -4.08
CA VAL A 68 -2.24 -6.86 -4.23
C VAL A 68 -2.62 -7.99 -3.27
N ILE A 69 -1.79 -9.04 -3.19
CA ILE A 69 -2.08 -10.18 -2.31
C ILE A 69 -2.05 -9.76 -0.84
N SER A 70 -1.02 -9.02 -0.41
CA SER A 70 -0.92 -8.54 0.97
C SER A 70 -2.05 -7.58 1.33
N ALA A 71 -2.45 -6.69 0.41
CA ALA A 71 -3.57 -5.79 0.63
C ALA A 71 -4.90 -6.53 0.76
N VAL A 72 -5.18 -7.53 -0.07
CA VAL A 72 -6.40 -8.35 0.05
C VAL A 72 -6.42 -9.08 1.38
N VAL A 73 -5.34 -9.77 1.74
CA VAL A 73 -5.24 -10.54 3.00
C VAL A 73 -5.38 -9.60 4.20
N SER A 74 -4.64 -8.50 4.22
CA SER A 74 -4.70 -7.50 5.32
C SER A 74 -6.08 -6.86 5.43
N THR A 75 -6.74 -6.59 4.29
CA THR A 75 -8.09 -6.00 4.30
C THR A 75 -9.10 -6.96 4.89
N VAL A 76 -9.06 -8.22 4.52
CA VAL A 76 -9.97 -9.22 5.09
C VAL A 76 -9.73 -9.36 6.59
N ILE A 77 -8.48 -9.61 7.01
CA ILE A 77 -8.14 -9.83 8.42
C ILE A 77 -8.38 -8.56 9.25
N GLY A 78 -7.94 -7.40 8.74
CA GLY A 78 -8.09 -6.12 9.44
C GLY A 78 -9.56 -5.70 9.60
N THR A 79 -10.39 -5.94 8.57
CA THR A 79 -11.83 -5.69 8.63
C THR A 79 -12.53 -6.61 9.62
N LEU A 80 -12.23 -7.92 9.58
CA LEU A 80 -12.76 -8.88 10.54
C LEU A 80 -12.31 -8.54 11.97
N GLY A 81 -11.04 -8.15 12.13
CA GLY A 81 -10.49 -7.67 13.40
C GLY A 81 -11.22 -6.44 13.94
N ALA A 82 -11.50 -5.45 13.08
CA ALA A 82 -12.21 -4.23 13.45
C ALA A 82 -13.67 -4.53 13.84
N ILE A 83 -14.36 -5.38 13.09
CA ILE A 83 -15.73 -5.83 13.41
C ILE A 83 -15.74 -6.60 14.72
N GLY A 84 -14.81 -7.55 14.89
CA GLY A 84 -14.67 -8.33 16.11
C GLY A 84 -14.38 -7.45 17.34
N ALA A 85 -13.54 -6.43 17.21
CA ALA A 85 -13.27 -5.47 18.27
C ALA A 85 -14.52 -4.63 18.61
N TYR A 86 -15.30 -4.22 17.61
CA TYR A 86 -16.51 -3.41 17.80
C TYR A 86 -17.55 -4.12 18.65
N TYR A 87 -17.80 -5.40 18.39
CA TYR A 87 -18.77 -6.22 19.14
C TYR A 87 -18.19 -6.88 20.41
N SER A 88 -16.88 -6.72 20.66
CA SER A 88 -16.23 -7.30 21.83
C SER A 88 -16.40 -6.48 23.10
N LYS A 89 -16.21 -7.14 24.27
CA LYS A 89 -16.18 -6.46 25.57
C LYS A 89 -15.06 -5.41 25.60
N ARG A 90 -15.23 -4.34 26.38
CA ARG A 90 -14.30 -3.20 26.50
C ARG A 90 -12.83 -3.60 26.70
N ARG A 91 -12.57 -4.64 27.53
CA ARG A 91 -11.20 -5.12 27.78
C ARG A 91 -10.55 -5.68 26.51
N MET A 92 -11.27 -6.53 25.77
CA MET A 92 -10.77 -7.13 24.52
C MET A 92 -10.57 -6.06 23.43
N ARG A 93 -11.55 -5.15 23.30
CA ARG A 93 -11.44 -4.03 22.36
C ARG A 93 -10.20 -3.18 22.65
N ASN A 94 -9.95 -2.80 23.91
CA ASN A 94 -8.78 -2.03 24.28
C ASN A 94 -7.48 -2.80 24.00
N ALA A 95 -7.45 -4.11 24.25
CA ALA A 95 -6.27 -4.94 23.94
C ALA A 95 -5.99 -4.99 22.44
N LEU A 96 -7.02 -5.16 21.59
CA LEU A 96 -6.89 -5.14 20.13
C LEU A 96 -6.46 -3.75 19.63
N ASP A 97 -7.01 -2.68 20.19
CA ASP A 97 -6.61 -1.31 19.87
C ASP A 97 -5.14 -1.06 20.17
N LEU A 98 -4.66 -1.50 21.34
CA LEU A 98 -3.25 -1.39 21.70
C LEU A 98 -2.36 -2.25 20.78
N ALA A 99 -2.75 -3.51 20.56
CA ALA A 99 -1.99 -4.43 19.71
C ALA A 99 -1.82 -3.91 18.28
N THR A 100 -2.87 -3.28 17.73
CA THR A 100 -2.80 -2.70 16.38
C THR A 100 -2.02 -1.38 16.33
N GLN A 101 -1.88 -0.65 17.44
CA GLN A 101 -1.10 0.57 17.49
C GLN A 101 0.41 0.30 17.61
N ILE A 102 0.83 -0.82 18.18
CA ILE A 102 2.24 -1.16 18.37
C ILE A 102 3.05 -1.10 17.06
N PRO A 103 2.64 -1.77 15.96
CA PRO A 103 3.38 -1.68 14.69
C PRO A 103 3.36 -0.28 14.06
N VAL A 104 2.34 0.51 14.32
CA VAL A 104 2.19 1.87 13.75
C VAL A 104 3.14 2.87 14.41
N VAL A 105 3.35 2.73 15.72
CA VAL A 105 4.21 3.65 16.51
C VAL A 105 5.67 3.25 16.42
N ASN A 106 5.97 1.95 16.28
CA ASN A 106 7.33 1.46 16.20
C ASN A 106 7.98 1.78 14.85
N ALA A 107 9.29 2.01 14.87
CA ALA A 107 10.06 2.13 13.65
C ALA A 107 9.95 0.83 12.83
N GLU A 108 9.71 0.96 11.53
CA GLU A 108 9.51 -0.15 10.59
C GLU A 108 10.65 -1.19 10.65
N ILE A 109 11.90 -0.72 10.82
CA ILE A 109 13.08 -1.57 10.96
C ILE A 109 13.00 -2.48 12.20
N VAL A 110 12.40 -2.02 13.30
CA VAL A 110 12.23 -2.82 14.52
C VAL A 110 11.24 -3.95 14.27
N VAL A 111 10.15 -3.66 13.60
CA VAL A 111 9.14 -4.66 13.22
C VAL A 111 9.75 -5.69 12.26
N ALA A 112 10.44 -5.24 11.21
CA ALA A 112 11.09 -6.11 10.24
C ALA A 112 12.15 -7.02 10.86
N PHE A 113 12.99 -6.47 11.73
CA PHE A 113 14.01 -7.24 12.44
C PHE A 113 13.39 -8.26 13.40
N SER A 114 12.36 -7.87 14.14
CA SER A 114 11.64 -8.78 15.06
C SER A 114 11.01 -9.94 14.32
N LEU A 115 10.38 -9.69 13.16
CA LEU A 115 9.83 -10.73 12.29
C LEU A 115 10.93 -11.67 11.79
N THR A 116 12.08 -11.12 11.39
CA THR A 116 13.23 -11.93 10.94
C THR A 116 13.70 -12.87 12.03
N VAL A 117 13.90 -12.36 13.25
CA VAL A 117 14.30 -13.17 14.42
C VAL A 117 13.27 -14.26 14.70
N MET A 118 11.98 -13.92 14.63
CA MET A 118 10.88 -14.88 14.80
C MET A 118 10.94 -15.99 13.73
N PHE A 119 11.13 -15.63 12.47
CA PHE A 119 11.21 -16.61 11.37
C PHE A 119 12.45 -17.51 11.51
N VAL A 120 13.60 -16.96 11.87
CA VAL A 120 14.81 -17.76 12.15
C VAL A 120 14.57 -18.74 13.30
N PHE A 121 13.91 -18.29 14.38
CA PHE A 121 13.56 -19.14 15.52
C PHE A 121 12.60 -20.28 15.10
N LEU A 122 11.54 -19.95 14.36
CA LEU A 122 10.63 -20.95 13.80
C LEU A 122 11.37 -21.94 12.91
N GLY A 123 12.35 -21.48 12.09
CA GLY A 123 13.19 -22.33 11.24
C GLY A 123 13.98 -23.35 12.04
N LYS A 124 14.52 -22.96 13.18
CA LYS A 124 15.21 -23.88 14.07
C LYS A 124 14.29 -24.95 14.65
N ILE A 125 13.05 -24.55 15.02
CA ILE A 125 12.05 -25.52 15.51
C ILE A 125 11.66 -26.50 14.39
N PHE A 126 11.38 -26.02 13.19
CA PHE A 126 11.05 -26.88 12.05
C PHE A 126 12.17 -27.86 11.71
N LYS A 127 13.43 -27.40 11.77
CA LYS A 127 14.59 -28.30 11.59
C LYS A 127 14.67 -29.37 12.68
N ALA A 128 14.39 -29.03 13.93
CA ALA A 128 14.37 -29.98 15.02
C ALA A 128 13.25 -31.03 14.85
N MET A 129 12.18 -30.69 14.12
CA MET A 129 11.08 -31.60 13.77
C MET A 129 11.32 -32.39 12.47
N GLY A 130 12.52 -32.30 11.87
CA GLY A 130 12.88 -33.02 10.65
C GLY A 130 12.54 -32.31 9.34
N GLY A 131 12.14 -31.04 9.38
CA GLY A 131 11.88 -30.21 8.21
C GLY A 131 13.10 -29.42 7.74
N ASP A 132 12.92 -28.63 6.65
CA ASP A 132 13.96 -27.75 6.13
C ASP A 132 14.24 -26.56 7.07
N SER A 133 15.52 -26.22 7.22
CA SER A 133 15.96 -25.10 8.05
C SER A 133 15.69 -23.71 7.41
N TYR A 134 15.45 -23.67 6.10
CA TYR A 134 15.28 -22.45 5.34
C TYR A 134 13.80 -22.10 5.21
N ILE A 135 13.35 -21.17 6.04
CA ILE A 135 11.93 -20.76 6.07
C ILE A 135 11.65 -19.54 5.20
N PHE A 136 12.67 -18.72 4.89
CA PHE A 136 12.46 -17.50 4.11
C PHE A 136 11.92 -17.82 2.71
N SER A 137 10.70 -17.36 2.44
CA SER A 137 9.94 -17.65 1.25
C SER A 137 8.99 -16.49 0.92
N PHE A 138 8.19 -16.64 -0.12
CA PHE A 138 7.09 -15.70 -0.40
C PHE A 138 6.12 -15.56 0.80
N TRP A 139 5.90 -16.62 1.55
CA TRP A 139 4.99 -16.58 2.70
C TRP A 139 5.51 -15.71 3.84
N THR A 140 6.80 -15.76 4.15
CA THR A 140 7.41 -14.89 5.17
C THR A 140 7.37 -13.43 4.74
N LEU A 141 7.60 -13.17 3.45
CA LEU A 141 7.48 -11.85 2.86
C LEU A 141 6.03 -11.34 2.93
N LEU A 142 5.06 -12.18 2.54
CA LEU A 142 3.64 -11.86 2.63
C LEU A 142 3.20 -11.57 4.07
N ILE A 143 3.61 -12.38 5.04
CA ILE A 143 3.31 -12.16 6.46
C ILE A 143 3.91 -10.83 6.92
N GLY A 144 5.14 -10.50 6.51
CA GLY A 144 5.77 -9.23 6.82
C GLY A 144 4.95 -8.03 6.34
N HIS A 145 4.54 -8.05 5.06
CA HIS A 145 3.70 -7.00 4.47
C HIS A 145 2.31 -6.93 5.10
N CYS A 146 1.72 -8.08 5.44
CA CYS A 146 0.45 -8.10 6.17
C CYS A 146 0.58 -7.51 7.57
N CYS A 147 1.65 -7.81 8.28
CA CYS A 147 1.92 -7.27 9.61
C CYS A 147 2.05 -5.73 9.60
N LEU A 148 2.68 -5.19 8.54
CA LEU A 148 2.78 -3.75 8.32
C LEU A 148 1.42 -3.12 7.99
N SER A 149 0.65 -3.74 7.10
CA SER A 149 -0.56 -3.15 6.49
C SER A 149 -1.82 -3.32 7.34
N LEU A 150 -1.94 -4.42 8.08
CA LEU A 150 -3.14 -4.77 8.86
C LEU A 150 -3.60 -3.68 9.84
N PRO A 151 -2.69 -3.03 10.61
CA PRO A 151 -3.07 -1.94 11.51
C PRO A 151 -3.74 -0.77 10.78
N PHE A 152 -3.28 -0.44 9.59
CA PHE A 152 -3.82 0.68 8.81
C PHE A 152 -5.22 0.37 8.27
N VAL A 153 -5.49 -0.88 7.89
CA VAL A 153 -6.84 -1.32 7.55
C VAL A 153 -7.75 -1.21 8.77
N TYR A 154 -7.32 -1.73 9.92
CA TYR A 154 -8.07 -1.67 11.17
C TYR A 154 -8.45 -0.23 11.54
N ILE A 155 -7.47 0.69 11.52
CA ILE A 155 -7.66 2.12 11.82
C ILE A 155 -8.58 2.81 10.80
N SER A 156 -8.59 2.36 9.55
CA SER A 156 -9.47 2.90 8.50
C SER A 156 -10.94 2.44 8.64
N VAL A 157 -11.14 1.20 9.05
CA VAL A 157 -12.48 0.58 9.18
C VAL A 157 -13.17 0.96 10.50
N LYS A 158 -12.40 0.99 11.60
CA LYS A 158 -12.94 1.24 12.95
C LYS A 158 -13.79 2.52 13.06
N PRO A 159 -13.38 3.70 12.55
CA PRO A 159 -14.20 4.90 12.61
C PRO A 159 -15.53 4.77 11.88
N LYS A 160 -15.60 3.97 10.81
CA LYS A 160 -16.85 3.73 10.07
C LYS A 160 -17.82 2.89 10.89
N LEU A 161 -17.33 1.87 11.58
CA LEU A 161 -18.13 1.11 12.54
C LEU A 161 -18.66 1.98 13.69
N GLN A 162 -17.85 2.93 14.17
CA GLN A 162 -18.25 3.84 15.24
C GLN A 162 -19.26 4.92 14.80
N GLN A 163 -19.27 5.27 13.52
CA GLN A 163 -20.20 6.25 12.92
C GLN A 163 -21.52 5.61 12.47
N MET A 164 -21.56 4.30 12.37
CA MET A 164 -22.75 3.54 11.97
C MET A 164 -23.80 3.56 13.07
N ASP A 165 -25.08 3.62 12.70
CA ASP A 165 -26.18 3.50 13.63
C ASP A 165 -26.21 2.08 14.24
N PRO A 166 -26.06 1.93 15.57
CA PRO A 166 -26.09 0.63 16.23
C PRO A 166 -27.36 -0.18 15.99
N SER A 167 -28.47 0.48 15.75
CA SER A 167 -29.79 -0.15 15.54
C SER A 167 -29.89 -0.92 14.21
N LEU A 168 -29.04 -0.63 13.23
CA LEU A 168 -29.08 -1.28 11.91
C LEU A 168 -28.91 -2.80 11.98
N TYR A 169 -28.06 -3.28 12.88
CA TYR A 169 -27.84 -4.71 13.06
C TYR A 169 -29.07 -5.38 13.69
N GLU A 170 -29.62 -4.77 14.75
CA GLU A 170 -30.80 -5.27 15.45
C GLU A 170 -32.04 -5.25 14.54
N ALA A 171 -32.25 -4.15 13.81
CA ALA A 171 -33.36 -4.05 12.85
C ALA A 171 -33.26 -5.12 11.74
N ALA A 172 -32.06 -5.47 11.28
CA ALA A 172 -31.89 -6.56 10.32
C ALA A 172 -32.27 -7.93 10.89
N LEU A 173 -31.96 -8.18 12.16
CA LEU A 173 -32.36 -9.42 12.85
C LEU A 173 -33.85 -9.47 13.07
N ASP A 174 -34.49 -8.36 13.45
CA ASP A 174 -35.96 -8.25 13.66
C ASP A 174 -36.73 -8.50 12.37
N LEU A 175 -36.15 -8.14 11.23
CA LEU A 175 -36.66 -8.45 9.88
C LEU A 175 -36.40 -9.90 9.43
N GLY A 176 -35.89 -10.76 10.33
CA GLY A 176 -35.66 -12.18 10.07
C GLY A 176 -34.33 -12.53 9.38
N ALA A 177 -33.37 -11.58 9.28
CA ALA A 177 -32.07 -11.89 8.77
C ALA A 177 -31.29 -12.75 9.78
N SER A 178 -30.52 -13.74 9.28
CA SER A 178 -29.55 -14.43 10.14
C SER A 178 -28.38 -13.49 10.51
N PRO A 179 -27.64 -13.73 11.61
CA PRO A 179 -26.48 -12.92 12.01
C PRO A 179 -25.46 -12.70 10.89
N THR A 180 -25.19 -13.75 10.11
CA THR A 180 -24.31 -13.68 8.94
C THR A 180 -24.88 -12.82 7.82
N GLN A 181 -26.18 -12.91 7.56
CA GLN A 181 -26.85 -12.06 6.56
C GLN A 181 -26.85 -10.60 7.00
N ALA A 182 -27.13 -10.30 8.26
CA ALA A 182 -27.06 -8.94 8.81
C ALA A 182 -25.63 -8.38 8.67
N LEU A 183 -24.61 -9.19 8.98
CA LEU A 183 -23.21 -8.78 8.82
C LEU A 183 -22.87 -8.44 7.36
N PHE A 184 -23.10 -9.38 6.43
CA PHE A 184 -22.65 -9.19 5.05
C PHE A 184 -23.55 -8.30 4.19
N LYS A 185 -24.86 -8.24 4.48
CA LYS A 185 -25.80 -7.44 3.68
C LYS A 185 -26.06 -6.04 4.22
N VAL A 186 -25.80 -5.79 5.52
CA VAL A 186 -26.06 -4.50 6.17
C VAL A 186 -24.75 -3.86 6.65
N ILE A 187 -24.00 -4.54 7.53
CA ILE A 187 -22.81 -3.94 8.16
C ILE A 187 -21.68 -3.74 7.15
N VAL A 188 -21.30 -4.78 6.39
CA VAL A 188 -20.17 -4.71 5.45
C VAL A 188 -20.39 -3.63 4.38
N PRO A 189 -21.55 -3.50 3.72
CA PRO A 189 -21.80 -2.40 2.78
C PRO A 189 -21.69 -1.01 3.41
N GLU A 190 -22.17 -0.84 4.64
CA GLU A 190 -22.12 0.44 5.35
C GLU A 190 -20.68 0.89 5.65
N ILE A 191 -19.83 -0.04 6.05
CA ILE A 191 -18.41 0.25 6.33
C ILE A 191 -17.51 0.19 5.08
N MET A 192 -18.04 -0.13 3.90
CA MET A 192 -17.28 -0.30 2.66
C MET A 192 -16.36 0.88 2.33
N PRO A 193 -16.74 2.15 2.54
CA PRO A 193 -15.82 3.27 2.32
C PRO A 193 -14.55 3.20 3.18
N GLY A 194 -14.66 2.70 4.42
CA GLY A 194 -13.50 2.46 5.30
C GLY A 194 -12.65 1.29 4.84
N VAL A 195 -13.29 0.19 4.43
CA VAL A 195 -12.62 -1.00 3.88
C VAL A 195 -11.82 -0.65 2.63
N MET A 196 -12.43 0.09 1.69
CA MET A 196 -11.74 0.53 0.47
C MET A 196 -10.58 1.50 0.76
N SER A 197 -10.75 2.39 1.73
CA SER A 197 -9.66 3.27 2.17
C SER A 197 -8.49 2.48 2.76
N GLY A 198 -8.78 1.51 3.63
CA GLY A 198 -7.78 0.62 4.22
C GLY A 198 -7.07 -0.24 3.16
N PHE A 199 -7.81 -0.77 2.19
CA PHE A 199 -7.26 -1.52 1.06
C PHE A 199 -6.28 -0.69 0.22
N LEU A 200 -6.65 0.54 -0.15
CA LEU A 200 -5.78 1.42 -0.93
C LEU A 200 -4.53 1.83 -0.16
N LEU A 201 -4.66 2.10 1.15
CA LEU A 201 -3.50 2.36 2.01
C LEU A 201 -2.58 1.15 2.09
N SER A 202 -3.14 -0.06 2.23
CA SER A 202 -2.39 -1.32 2.27
C SER A 202 -1.59 -1.55 0.99
N ILE A 203 -2.20 -1.31 -0.20
CA ILE A 203 -1.49 -1.36 -1.48
C ILE A 203 -0.32 -0.38 -1.49
N THR A 204 -0.57 0.88 -1.12
CA THR A 204 0.45 1.94 -1.15
C THR A 204 1.63 1.58 -0.24
N LEU A 205 1.37 1.17 1.00
CA LEU A 205 2.40 0.76 1.95
C LEU A 205 3.23 -0.43 1.45
N SER A 206 2.59 -1.39 0.78
CA SER A 206 3.30 -2.57 0.26
C SER A 206 4.09 -2.28 -1.01
N LEU A 207 3.69 -1.29 -1.82
CA LEU A 207 4.38 -0.94 -3.07
C LEU A 207 5.74 -0.28 -2.85
N ASP A 208 5.85 0.58 -1.86
CA ASP A 208 7.07 1.35 -1.57
C ASP A 208 7.95 0.73 -0.48
N ASP A 209 7.47 -0.33 0.19
CA ASP A 209 8.22 -0.98 1.25
C ASP A 209 9.56 -1.54 0.75
N PHE A 210 10.61 -1.14 1.45
CA PHE A 210 11.95 -1.65 1.26
C PHE A 210 12.43 -2.46 2.47
N ILE A 211 12.12 -1.99 3.67
CA ILE A 211 12.72 -2.49 4.91
C ILE A 211 12.20 -3.89 5.21
N VAL A 212 10.88 -4.06 5.31
CA VAL A 212 10.28 -5.37 5.59
C VAL A 212 10.65 -6.37 4.49
N THR A 213 10.58 -5.94 3.21
CA THR A 213 10.99 -6.78 2.08
C THR A 213 12.45 -7.23 2.20
N ALA A 214 13.39 -6.33 2.50
CA ALA A 214 14.81 -6.65 2.61
C ALA A 214 15.12 -7.69 3.69
N PHE A 215 14.36 -7.66 4.78
CA PHE A 215 14.54 -8.54 5.93
C PHE A 215 13.78 -9.86 5.81
N THR A 216 12.65 -9.93 5.08
CA THR A 216 11.78 -11.10 5.07
C THR A 216 11.70 -11.83 3.71
N ARG A 217 12.41 -11.32 2.69
CA ARG A 217 12.40 -11.92 1.33
C ARG A 217 13.03 -13.31 1.28
N GLY A 218 12.44 -14.17 0.48
CA GLY A 218 12.92 -15.53 0.24
C GLY A 218 13.05 -15.85 -1.25
N SER A 219 12.85 -17.11 -1.63
CA SER A 219 12.92 -17.57 -3.03
C SER A 219 11.88 -16.92 -3.92
N GLY A 220 12.25 -16.58 -5.16
CA GLY A 220 11.36 -15.92 -6.13
C GLY A 220 10.27 -16.85 -6.65
N LEU A 221 9.04 -16.36 -6.69
CA LEU A 221 7.86 -17.10 -7.18
C LEU A 221 7.79 -17.09 -8.71
N LEU A 222 8.10 -15.95 -9.33
CA LEU A 222 7.94 -15.76 -10.78
C LEU A 222 9.22 -16.09 -11.58
N SER A 223 10.40 -16.00 -10.95
CA SER A 223 11.68 -16.12 -11.66
C SER A 223 12.50 -17.36 -11.29
N GLY A 224 12.06 -18.14 -10.29
CA GLY A 224 12.85 -19.24 -9.76
C GLY A 224 14.19 -18.81 -9.13
N SER A 225 14.40 -17.50 -8.95
CA SER A 225 15.60 -16.96 -8.31
C SER A 225 15.60 -17.27 -6.81
N LYS A 226 16.78 -17.35 -6.21
CA LYS A 226 16.92 -17.67 -4.78
C LYS A 226 16.31 -16.64 -3.85
N ASN A 227 16.12 -15.39 -4.33
CA ASN A 227 15.53 -14.30 -3.55
C ASN A 227 14.47 -13.58 -4.37
N ILE A 228 13.35 -13.24 -3.73
CA ILE A 228 12.32 -12.39 -4.34
C ILE A 228 12.86 -10.96 -4.37
N GLU A 229 12.98 -10.42 -5.56
CA GLU A 229 13.36 -9.02 -5.76
C GLU A 229 12.10 -8.20 -6.03
N THR A 230 11.89 -7.16 -5.22
CA THR A 230 10.90 -6.12 -5.45
C THR A 230 11.59 -4.91 -6.09
N LEU A 231 10.80 -3.98 -6.60
CA LEU A 231 11.33 -2.78 -7.23
C LEU A 231 12.19 -1.95 -6.25
N SER A 232 11.75 -1.80 -5.01
CA SER A 232 12.47 -1.07 -3.96
C SER A 232 13.81 -1.71 -3.63
N THR A 233 13.87 -3.05 -3.50
CA THR A 233 15.14 -3.76 -3.24
C THR A 233 16.07 -3.77 -4.46
N LEU A 234 15.53 -3.82 -5.67
CA LEU A 234 16.30 -3.71 -6.91
C LEU A 234 16.96 -2.34 -7.05
N VAL A 235 16.19 -1.26 -6.84
CA VAL A 235 16.71 0.11 -6.88
C VAL A 235 17.84 0.29 -5.87
N GLN A 236 17.64 -0.17 -4.63
CA GLN A 236 18.66 -0.09 -3.58
C GLN A 236 19.93 -0.88 -3.95
N ALA A 237 19.78 -2.08 -4.53
CA ALA A 237 20.92 -2.88 -4.98
C ALA A 237 21.71 -2.18 -6.10
N LYS A 238 21.01 -1.51 -7.02
CA LYS A 238 21.66 -0.76 -8.11
C LYS A 238 22.39 0.49 -7.60
N ILE A 239 21.77 1.25 -6.66
CA ILE A 239 22.42 2.42 -6.02
C ILE A 239 23.74 2.03 -5.35
N LYS A 240 23.80 0.87 -4.69
CA LYS A 240 25.04 0.40 -4.04
C LYS A 240 26.13 -0.05 -5.01
N LYS A 241 25.78 -0.47 -6.23
CA LYS A 241 26.74 -1.01 -7.21
C LYS A 241 27.31 0.02 -8.18
N GLY A 242 26.72 1.22 -8.25
CA GLY A 242 27.15 2.25 -9.20
C GLY A 242 26.02 3.18 -9.62
N PRO A 243 26.16 3.88 -10.74
CA PRO A 243 25.13 4.80 -11.21
C PRO A 243 23.82 4.04 -11.50
N ILE A 244 22.70 4.67 -11.11
CA ILE A 244 21.36 4.11 -11.33
C ILE A 244 21.14 3.98 -12.85
N PRO A 245 20.70 2.79 -13.35
CA PRO A 245 20.39 2.62 -14.77
C PRO A 245 19.42 3.70 -15.27
N PRO A 246 19.68 4.31 -16.44
CA PRO A 246 18.83 5.36 -16.99
C PRO A 246 17.35 4.94 -17.15
N GLU A 247 17.10 3.65 -17.40
CA GLU A 247 15.76 3.06 -17.54
C GLU A 247 14.91 3.24 -16.28
N MET A 248 15.51 3.33 -15.09
CA MET A 248 14.79 3.57 -13.83
C MET A 248 14.12 4.94 -13.82
N ARG A 249 14.67 5.95 -14.52
CA ARG A 249 14.03 7.27 -14.65
C ARG A 249 12.76 7.19 -15.50
N ALA A 250 12.78 6.41 -16.57
CA ALA A 250 11.59 6.14 -17.38
C ALA A 250 10.50 5.42 -16.55
N LEU A 251 10.90 4.45 -15.71
CA LEU A 251 9.98 3.78 -14.80
C LEU A 251 9.34 4.75 -13.80
N THR A 252 10.14 5.60 -13.15
CA THR A 252 9.63 6.63 -12.22
C THR A 252 8.62 7.55 -12.91
N THR A 253 8.93 7.96 -14.16
CA THR A 253 8.03 8.81 -14.96
C THR A 253 6.70 8.10 -15.25
N ILE A 254 6.73 6.82 -15.68
CA ILE A 254 5.52 6.04 -15.93
C ILE A 254 4.68 5.89 -14.66
N LEU A 255 5.32 5.53 -13.52
CA LEU A 255 4.62 5.38 -12.25
C LEU A 255 3.99 6.70 -11.80
N PHE A 256 4.71 7.81 -11.90
CA PHE A 256 4.21 9.13 -11.54
C PHE A 256 3.01 9.54 -12.41
N VAL A 257 3.11 9.37 -13.72
CA VAL A 257 2.01 9.65 -14.66
C VAL A 257 0.81 8.75 -14.38
N ALA A 258 1.03 7.46 -14.09
CA ALA A 258 -0.03 6.52 -13.74
C ALA A 258 -0.77 6.93 -12.46
N VAL A 259 -0.02 7.35 -11.42
CA VAL A 259 -0.61 7.85 -10.16
C VAL A 259 -1.43 9.12 -10.39
N ILE A 260 -0.87 10.09 -11.13
CA ILE A 260 -1.61 11.32 -11.47
C ILE A 260 -2.88 10.99 -12.26
N ALA A 261 -2.78 10.14 -13.27
CA ALA A 261 -3.94 9.73 -14.06
C ALA A 261 -5.01 9.05 -13.18
N ALA A 262 -4.61 8.16 -12.27
CA ALA A 262 -5.52 7.52 -11.32
C ALA A 262 -6.22 8.55 -10.42
N VAL A 263 -5.48 9.50 -9.84
CA VAL A 263 -6.03 10.57 -8.99
C VAL A 263 -7.01 11.45 -9.76
N ILE A 264 -6.67 11.83 -11.00
CA ILE A 264 -7.56 12.61 -11.87
C ILE A 264 -8.83 11.81 -12.16
N CYS A 265 -8.72 10.54 -12.57
CA CYS A 265 -9.87 9.68 -12.84
C CYS A 265 -10.80 9.54 -11.63
N ILE A 266 -10.24 9.26 -10.44
CA ILE A 266 -11.01 9.16 -9.21
C ILE A 266 -11.70 10.48 -8.87
N THR A 267 -11.01 11.62 -9.03
CA THR A 267 -11.56 12.94 -8.74
C THR A 267 -12.70 13.29 -9.69
N LEU A 268 -12.53 13.01 -10.98
CA LEU A 268 -13.57 13.24 -11.98
C LEU A 268 -14.78 12.32 -11.75
N TYR A 269 -14.55 11.05 -11.41
CA TYR A 269 -15.61 10.10 -11.08
C TYR A 269 -16.43 10.56 -9.84
N ARG A 270 -15.77 10.99 -8.76
CA ARG A 270 -16.43 11.53 -7.57
C ARG A 270 -17.25 12.77 -7.88
N ARG A 271 -16.70 13.72 -8.65
CA ARG A 271 -17.44 14.92 -9.08
C ARG A 271 -18.68 14.58 -9.91
N HIS A 272 -18.62 13.53 -10.72
CA HIS A 272 -19.77 13.08 -11.52
C HIS A 272 -20.87 12.48 -10.63
N GLN A 273 -20.50 11.70 -9.63
CA GLN A 273 -21.43 11.13 -8.64
C GLN A 273 -22.10 12.23 -7.80
N ASP A 274 -21.32 13.20 -7.28
CA ASP A 274 -21.85 14.30 -6.48
C ASP A 274 -22.87 15.15 -7.26
N LYS A 275 -22.61 15.38 -8.56
CA LYS A 275 -23.56 16.06 -9.43
C LYS A 275 -24.87 15.29 -9.58
N LYS A 276 -24.81 13.96 -9.76
CA LYS A 276 -26.03 13.11 -9.87
C LYS A 276 -26.84 13.12 -8.58
N THR A 277 -26.19 13.02 -7.43
CA THR A 277 -26.84 13.03 -6.11
C THR A 277 -27.51 14.38 -5.84
N ASN A 278 -26.85 15.49 -6.17
CA ASN A 278 -27.39 16.84 -6.01
C ASN A 278 -28.58 17.11 -6.96
N LEU A 279 -28.56 16.58 -8.18
CA LEU A 279 -29.66 16.67 -9.13
C LEU A 279 -30.86 15.82 -8.67
N ALA A 280 -30.62 14.64 -8.08
CA ALA A 280 -31.68 13.80 -7.51
C ALA A 280 -32.36 14.49 -6.33
N LYS A 281 -31.59 15.10 -5.42
CA LYS A 281 -32.14 15.87 -4.28
C LYS A 281 -32.96 17.07 -4.70
N ARG A 282 -32.60 17.75 -5.80
CA ARG A 282 -33.37 18.90 -6.34
C ARG A 282 -34.68 18.51 -7.04
N ARG A 283 -34.88 17.22 -7.37
CA ARG A 283 -36.10 16.71 -8.01
C ARG A 283 -37.14 16.21 -7.02
N VAL A 284 -36.76 15.99 -5.75
CA VAL A 284 -37.59 15.42 -4.69
C VAL A 284 -38.02 16.48 -3.66
N GLY A 285 -37.42 17.66 -3.66
CA GLY A 285 -37.85 18.83 -2.89
C GLY A 285 -38.41 19.91 -3.81
#